data_4b4fb4e42c3648ad4e8da48dc62b61e0
#
_entry.id   4b4fb4e42c3648ad4e8da48dc62b61e0
#
_cell.length_a   1.000
_cell.length_b   1.000
_cell.length_c   1.000
_cell.angle_alpha   90.00
_cell.angle_beta   90.00
_cell.angle_gamma   90.00
#
_symmetry.space_group_name_H-M   'P 1'
#
loop_
_entity.id
_entity.type
_entity.pdbx_description
1 polymer ?
#
loop_
_entity_poly.entity_id
_entity_poly.type
_entity_poly.pdbx_seq_one_letter_code
_entity_poly.pdbx_strand_id
1 'polypeptide(L)'
;MYFILFIAFLISQRLSELYIASRNEKWLRSQGAVEYGKEHYPYIVALHTLFILSIIVEYIGRGQTDIDLIFLLLFALLLLFKFWALSSLGKYWNTKIFRVPGTGPVKKGPYKLFKHPNYFIVICEIAIIPLVFHLYYTAIIFTVLNAIMLMVRIKVENKVWAE
;
A
#
# COMPACT_ATOMS: atom_id res chain seq x y z
N MET A 1 12.00 15.97 16.26
CA MET A 1 12.51 16.24 14.88
C MET A 1 12.36 15.01 13.99
N TYR A 2 12.90 13.85 14.33
CA TYR A 2 12.88 12.62 13.49
C TYR A 2 11.48 12.15 13.12
N PHE A 3 10.52 12.19 14.05
CA PHE A 3 9.14 11.80 13.79
C PHE A 3 8.49 12.66 12.68
N ILE A 4 8.67 13.98 12.73
CA ILE A 4 8.11 14.89 11.72
C ILE A 4 8.70 14.59 10.33
N LEU A 5 10.01 14.35 10.25
CA LEU A 5 10.66 13.97 9.00
C LEU A 5 10.15 12.63 8.47
N PHE A 6 9.94 11.67 9.36
CA PHE A 6 9.39 10.35 9.01
C PHE A 6 7.95 10.46 8.48
N ILE A 7 7.08 11.23 9.15
CA ILE A 7 5.70 11.47 8.68
C ILE A 7 5.69 12.21 7.34
N ALA A 8 6.54 13.24 7.18
CA ALA A 8 6.66 13.95 5.92
C ALA A 8 7.12 13.01 4.78
N PHE A 9 8.04 12.09 5.06
CA PHE A 9 8.47 11.07 4.13
C PHE A 9 7.29 10.13 3.75
N LEU A 10 6.53 9.62 4.73
CA LEU A 10 5.38 8.74 4.46
C LEU A 10 4.32 9.44 3.60
N ILE A 11 4.00 10.69 3.90
CA ILE A 11 3.04 11.48 3.12
C ILE A 11 3.57 11.67 1.69
N SER A 12 4.84 12.06 1.53
CA SER A 12 5.46 12.26 0.23
C SER A 12 5.46 10.98 -0.60
N GLN A 13 5.75 9.84 0.02
CA GLN A 13 5.70 8.52 -0.60
C GLN A 13 4.27 8.21 -1.11
N ARG A 14 3.25 8.42 -0.27
CA ARG A 14 1.84 8.19 -0.67
C ARG A 14 1.40 9.11 -1.80
N LEU A 15 1.76 10.37 -1.76
CA LEU A 15 1.46 11.31 -2.84
C LEU A 15 2.15 10.91 -4.15
N SER A 16 3.40 10.47 -4.09
CA SER A 16 4.15 9.96 -5.25
C SER A 16 3.48 8.71 -5.86
N GLU A 17 3.04 7.77 -5.01
CA GLU A 17 2.28 6.59 -5.44
C GLU A 17 0.97 6.97 -6.14
N LEU A 18 0.21 7.90 -5.57
CA LEU A 18 -1.04 8.39 -6.17
C LEU A 18 -0.79 9.11 -7.51
N TYR A 19 0.30 9.88 -7.61
CA TYR A 19 0.69 10.54 -8.85
C TYR A 19 1.05 9.51 -9.94
N ILE A 20 1.87 8.50 -9.61
CA ILE A 20 2.22 7.42 -10.53
C ILE A 20 0.96 6.64 -10.94
N ALA A 21 0.10 6.28 -9.98
CA ALA A 21 -1.16 5.58 -10.25
C ALA A 21 -2.07 6.38 -11.19
N SER A 22 -2.19 7.70 -11.01
CA SER A 22 -2.98 8.56 -11.88
C SER A 22 -2.42 8.61 -13.31
N ARG A 23 -1.10 8.70 -13.48
CA ARG A 23 -0.46 8.61 -14.81
C ARG A 23 -0.70 7.26 -15.47
N ASN A 24 -0.52 6.19 -14.71
CA ASN A 24 -0.74 4.83 -15.19
C ASN A 24 -2.22 4.59 -15.54
N GLU A 25 -3.17 5.12 -14.75
CA GLU A 25 -4.60 5.05 -15.04
C GLU A 25 -4.94 5.65 -16.40
N LYS A 26 -4.41 6.84 -16.72
CA LYS A 26 -4.61 7.46 -18.03
C LYS A 26 -4.14 6.56 -19.17
N TRP A 27 -2.97 5.96 -19.02
CA TRP A 27 -2.44 5.03 -19.99
C TRP A 27 -3.27 3.74 -20.06
N LEU A 28 -3.64 3.12 -18.92
CA LEU A 28 -4.48 1.92 -18.89
C LEU A 28 -5.81 2.16 -19.61
N ARG A 29 -6.47 3.29 -19.35
CA ARG A 29 -7.72 3.66 -20.03
C ARG A 29 -7.53 3.84 -21.54
N SER A 30 -6.39 4.37 -22.00
CA SER A 30 -6.10 4.46 -23.45
C SER A 30 -5.88 3.09 -24.10
N GLN A 31 -5.57 2.05 -23.30
CA GLN A 31 -5.49 0.65 -23.76
C GLN A 31 -6.85 -0.09 -23.64
N GLY A 32 -7.94 0.61 -23.33
CA GLY A 32 -9.26 0.02 -23.15
C GLY A 32 -9.44 -0.70 -21.81
N ALA A 33 -8.61 -0.43 -20.80
CA ALA A 33 -8.74 -1.07 -19.50
C ALA A 33 -10.05 -0.72 -18.80
N VAL A 34 -10.66 -1.73 -18.19
CA VAL A 34 -11.86 -1.61 -17.37
C VAL A 34 -11.47 -1.58 -15.90
N GLU A 35 -12.08 -0.66 -15.14
CA GLU A 35 -11.90 -0.51 -13.70
C GLU A 35 -12.92 -1.34 -12.94
N TYR A 36 -12.44 -2.12 -11.95
CA TYR A 36 -13.25 -2.99 -11.10
C TYR A 36 -13.15 -2.56 -9.63
N GLY A 37 -14.19 -2.86 -8.84
CA GLY A 37 -14.20 -2.60 -7.39
C GLY A 37 -14.14 -1.13 -7.01
N LYS A 38 -14.80 -0.27 -7.77
CA LYS A 38 -14.86 1.19 -7.50
C LYS A 38 -15.47 1.49 -6.14
N GLU A 39 -16.45 0.67 -5.71
CA GLU A 39 -17.23 0.91 -4.49
C GLU A 39 -16.38 0.84 -3.22
N HIS A 40 -15.35 -0.02 -3.19
CA HIS A 40 -14.51 -0.17 -2.01
C HIS A 40 -13.24 0.71 -2.02
N TYR A 41 -12.93 1.37 -3.13
CA TYR A 41 -11.73 2.21 -3.24
C TYR A 41 -11.74 3.40 -2.27
N PRO A 42 -12.85 4.14 -2.05
CA PRO A 42 -12.88 5.22 -1.06
C PRO A 42 -12.56 4.76 0.36
N TYR A 43 -12.98 3.54 0.74
CA TYR A 43 -12.68 2.98 2.07
C TYR A 43 -11.19 2.67 2.23
N ILE A 44 -10.50 2.26 1.16
CA ILE A 44 -9.05 2.06 1.16
C ILE A 44 -8.33 3.39 1.38
N VAL A 45 -8.75 4.44 0.68
CA VAL A 45 -8.19 5.79 0.83
C VAL A 45 -8.41 6.31 2.26
N ALA A 46 -9.65 6.16 2.78
CA ALA A 46 -9.99 6.56 4.14
C ALA A 46 -9.14 5.81 5.17
N LEU A 47 -8.97 4.50 5.02
CA LEU A 47 -8.16 3.67 5.92
C LEU A 47 -6.71 4.17 6.00
N HIS A 48 -6.08 4.45 4.85
CA HIS A 48 -4.69 4.93 4.83
C HIS A 48 -4.55 6.35 5.38
N THR A 49 -5.55 7.21 5.16
CA THR A 49 -5.57 8.56 5.73
C THR A 49 -5.71 8.49 7.25
N LEU A 50 -6.67 7.70 7.75
CA LEU A 50 -6.88 7.49 9.19
C LEU A 50 -5.68 6.81 9.85
N PHE A 51 -4.99 5.92 9.14
CA PHE A 51 -3.75 5.31 9.60
C PHE A 51 -2.67 6.36 9.92
N ILE A 52 -2.40 7.29 8.99
CA ILE A 52 -1.42 8.36 9.22
C ILE A 52 -1.86 9.26 10.39
N LEU A 53 -3.15 9.61 10.46
CA LEU A 53 -3.69 10.40 11.56
C LEU A 53 -3.55 9.67 12.90
N SER A 54 -3.82 8.36 12.95
CA SER A 54 -3.68 7.53 14.14
C SER A 54 -2.22 7.49 14.63
N ILE A 55 -1.24 7.36 13.72
CA ILE A 55 0.19 7.43 14.06
C ILE A 55 0.49 8.75 14.77
N ILE A 56 0.01 9.88 14.22
CA ILE A 56 0.26 11.21 14.79
C ILE A 56 -0.39 11.34 16.17
N VAL A 57 -1.65 10.93 16.29
CA VAL A 57 -2.42 11.03 17.54
C VAL A 57 -1.81 10.15 18.64
N GLU A 58 -1.47 8.90 18.34
CA GLU A 58 -0.87 7.99 19.32
C GLU A 58 0.53 8.48 19.74
N TYR A 59 1.34 8.99 18.79
CA TYR A 59 2.66 9.54 19.11
C TYR A 59 2.58 10.75 20.05
N ILE A 60 1.64 11.68 19.80
CA ILE A 60 1.43 12.85 20.67
C ILE A 60 0.93 12.42 22.04
N GLY A 61 -0.01 11.47 22.10
CA GLY A 61 -0.61 10.99 23.34
C GLY A 61 0.36 10.20 24.24
N ARG A 62 1.35 9.52 23.65
CA ARG A 62 2.37 8.75 24.40
C ARG A 62 3.56 9.61 24.85
N GLY A 63 3.70 10.81 24.32
CA GLY A 63 4.92 11.60 24.45
C GLY A 63 6.02 11.12 23.50
N GLN A 64 7.20 11.73 23.60
CA GLN A 64 8.31 11.38 22.71
C GLN A 64 8.76 9.94 22.97
N THR A 65 8.77 9.13 21.89
CA THR A 65 9.28 7.76 21.91
C THR A 65 10.58 7.70 21.13
N ASP A 66 11.46 6.81 21.53
CA ASP A 66 12.69 6.51 20.80
C ASP A 66 12.37 5.78 19.48
N ILE A 67 13.33 5.80 18.56
CA ILE A 67 13.25 5.08 17.29
C ILE A 67 13.72 3.65 17.51
N ASP A 68 12.89 2.69 17.16
CA ASP A 68 13.31 1.30 17.06
C ASP A 68 14.03 1.07 15.72
N LEU A 69 15.35 0.88 15.81
CA LEU A 69 16.21 0.71 14.63
C LEU A 69 15.93 -0.59 13.87
N ILE A 70 15.44 -1.62 14.55
CA ILE A 70 15.10 -2.90 13.91
C ILE A 70 13.91 -2.70 12.98
N PHE A 71 12.82 -2.10 13.47
CA PHE A 71 11.65 -1.80 12.65
C PHE A 71 11.93 -0.77 11.57
N LEU A 72 12.81 0.21 11.83
CA LEU A 72 13.25 1.15 10.80
C LEU A 72 14.02 0.45 9.68
N LEU A 73 14.92 -0.50 10.01
CA LEU A 73 15.63 -1.31 9.02
C LEU A 73 14.68 -2.19 8.22
N LEU A 74 13.74 -2.87 8.90
CA LEU A 74 12.71 -3.68 8.23
C LEU A 74 11.87 -2.85 7.27
N PHE A 75 11.50 -1.64 7.66
CA PHE A 75 10.79 -0.70 6.79
C PHE A 75 11.64 -0.31 5.56
N ALA A 76 12.94 -0.03 5.75
CA ALA A 76 13.83 0.28 4.63
C ALA A 76 13.95 -0.90 3.63
N LEU A 77 14.07 -2.14 4.13
CA LEU A 77 14.08 -3.34 3.29
C LEU A 77 12.75 -3.52 2.54
N LEU A 78 11.63 -3.22 3.21
CA LEU A 78 10.31 -3.27 2.60
C LEU A 78 10.14 -2.23 1.48
N LEU A 79 10.73 -1.03 1.63
CA LEU A 79 10.75 -0.02 0.57
C LEU A 79 11.51 -0.51 -0.67
N LEU A 80 12.64 -1.20 -0.51
CA LEU A 80 13.38 -1.79 -1.62
C LEU A 80 12.54 -2.85 -2.34
N PHE A 81 11.86 -3.73 -1.57
CA PHE A 81 10.97 -4.73 -2.13
C PHE A 81 9.77 -4.10 -2.86
N LYS A 82 9.22 -3.03 -2.29
CA LYS A 82 8.17 -2.23 -2.92
C LYS A 82 8.61 -1.62 -4.25
N PHE A 83 9.79 -1.00 -4.27
CA PHE A 83 10.35 -0.44 -5.49
C PHE A 83 10.51 -1.52 -6.57
N TRP A 84 11.00 -2.71 -6.20
CA TRP A 84 11.10 -3.84 -7.13
C TRP A 84 9.71 -4.29 -7.64
N ALA A 85 8.71 -4.37 -6.78
CA ALA A 85 7.35 -4.75 -7.17
C ALA A 85 6.72 -3.71 -8.13
N LEU A 86 6.80 -2.42 -7.82
CA LEU A 86 6.27 -1.35 -8.65
C LEU A 86 6.96 -1.30 -10.02
N SER A 87 8.30 -1.38 -10.04
CA SER A 87 9.09 -1.36 -11.27
C SER A 87 8.79 -2.56 -12.17
N SER A 88 8.48 -3.71 -11.57
CA SER A 88 8.14 -4.94 -12.32
C SER A 88 6.81 -4.83 -13.06
N LEU A 89 5.83 -4.12 -12.51
CA LEU A 89 4.55 -3.85 -13.19
C LEU A 89 4.64 -2.64 -14.14
N GLY A 90 5.49 -1.67 -13.84
CA GLY A 90 5.64 -0.46 -14.64
C GLY A 90 4.29 0.26 -14.84
N LYS A 91 3.88 0.46 -16.09
CA LYS A 91 2.62 1.15 -16.43
C LYS A 91 1.35 0.39 -16.03
N TYR A 92 1.45 -0.92 -15.75
CA TYR A 92 0.32 -1.71 -15.24
C TYR A 92 0.08 -1.53 -13.75
N TRP A 93 1.04 -0.96 -13.01
CA TRP A 93 0.86 -0.72 -11.57
C TRP A 93 -0.17 0.39 -11.32
N ASN A 94 -1.12 0.11 -10.43
CA ASN A 94 -2.13 1.08 -10.01
C ASN A 94 -2.60 0.78 -8.57
N THR A 95 -3.13 1.79 -7.90
CA THR A 95 -3.81 1.65 -6.60
C THR A 95 -5.23 1.11 -6.73
N LYS A 96 -5.81 1.13 -7.94
CA LYS A 96 -7.11 0.57 -8.29
C LYS A 96 -6.93 -0.76 -9.04
N ILE A 97 -8.01 -1.50 -9.24
CA ILE A 97 -8.01 -2.75 -10.00
C ILE A 97 -8.39 -2.45 -11.44
N PHE A 98 -7.45 -2.64 -12.37
CA PHE A 98 -7.67 -2.49 -13.80
C PHE A 98 -7.37 -3.81 -14.53
N ARG A 99 -8.16 -4.11 -15.57
CA ARG A 99 -7.88 -5.19 -16.51
C ARG A 99 -7.96 -4.67 -17.94
N VAL A 100 -6.92 -4.90 -18.71
CA VAL A 100 -6.92 -4.66 -20.15
C VAL A 100 -7.51 -5.90 -20.83
N PRO A 101 -8.56 -5.78 -21.65
CA PRO A 101 -9.16 -6.94 -22.35
C PRO A 101 -8.13 -7.69 -23.18
N GLY A 102 -8.22 -9.01 -23.16
CA GLY A 102 -7.31 -9.88 -23.92
C GLY A 102 -5.91 -10.04 -23.33
N THR A 103 -5.59 -9.39 -22.20
CA THR A 103 -4.30 -9.55 -21.53
C THR A 103 -4.44 -10.36 -20.24
N GLY A 104 -3.42 -11.16 -19.93
CA GLY A 104 -3.31 -11.86 -18.65
C GLY A 104 -2.55 -11.04 -17.60
N PRO A 105 -2.48 -11.54 -16.34
CA PRO A 105 -1.72 -10.89 -15.28
C PRO A 105 -0.21 -10.84 -15.63
N VAL A 106 0.43 -9.73 -15.26
CA VAL A 106 1.86 -9.53 -15.46
C VAL A 106 2.65 -10.48 -14.55
N LYS A 107 3.48 -11.35 -15.15
CA LYS A 107 4.35 -12.30 -14.45
C LYS A 107 5.82 -11.87 -14.56
N LYS A 108 6.19 -10.75 -13.90
CA LYS A 108 7.57 -10.22 -13.87
C LYS A 108 8.00 -9.96 -12.41
N GLY A 109 9.32 -10.02 -12.17
CA GLY A 109 9.89 -9.76 -10.84
C GLY A 109 9.22 -10.59 -9.74
N PRO A 110 8.79 -9.98 -8.61
CA PRO A 110 8.15 -10.71 -7.51
C PRO A 110 6.80 -11.35 -7.88
N TYR A 111 6.15 -10.89 -8.96
CA TYR A 111 4.90 -11.46 -9.48
C TYR A 111 5.07 -12.82 -10.16
N LYS A 112 6.31 -13.31 -10.33
CA LYS A 112 6.61 -14.70 -10.70
C LYS A 112 6.50 -15.65 -9.49
N LEU A 113 6.79 -15.13 -8.29
CA LEU A 113 6.89 -15.92 -7.06
C LEU A 113 5.61 -15.84 -6.23
N PHE A 114 5.01 -14.64 -6.18
CA PHE A 114 3.83 -14.34 -5.38
C PHE A 114 2.69 -13.83 -6.27
N LYS A 115 1.47 -14.27 -5.97
CA LYS A 115 0.28 -13.81 -6.71
C LYS A 115 -0.02 -12.32 -6.44
N HIS A 116 0.17 -11.88 -5.20
CA HIS A 116 -0.17 -10.52 -4.74
C HIS A 116 0.96 -9.88 -3.92
N PRO A 117 2.16 -9.63 -4.48
CA PRO A 117 3.27 -9.07 -3.73
C PRO A 117 2.97 -7.67 -3.19
N ASN A 118 2.19 -6.86 -3.92
CA ASN A 118 1.79 -5.53 -3.46
C ASN A 118 0.92 -5.57 -2.19
N TYR A 119 0.05 -6.57 -2.04
CA TYR A 119 -0.77 -6.72 -0.83
C TYR A 119 0.07 -7.18 0.36
N PHE A 120 1.03 -8.07 0.14
CA PHE A 120 2.00 -8.43 1.17
C PHE A 120 2.76 -7.21 1.67
N ILE A 121 3.25 -6.36 0.77
CA ILE A 121 3.93 -5.10 1.12
C ILE A 121 3.04 -4.22 1.98
N VAL A 122 1.78 -4.00 1.58
CA VAL A 122 0.86 -3.14 2.33
C VAL A 122 0.57 -3.69 3.73
N ILE A 123 0.42 -5.02 3.88
CA ILE A 123 0.25 -5.64 5.21
C ILE A 123 1.46 -5.36 6.09
N CYS A 124 2.67 -5.58 5.56
CA CYS A 124 3.90 -5.34 6.30
C CYS A 124 4.09 -3.84 6.62
N GLU A 125 3.81 -2.94 5.69
CA GLU A 125 3.89 -1.49 5.94
C GLU A 125 3.00 -1.06 7.09
N ILE A 126 1.72 -1.45 7.07
CA ILE A 126 0.75 -1.09 8.10
C ILE A 126 1.16 -1.63 9.48
N ALA A 127 1.75 -2.82 9.54
CA ALA A 127 2.23 -3.39 10.80
C ALA A 127 3.54 -2.76 11.29
N ILE A 128 4.52 -2.55 10.40
CA ILE A 128 5.89 -2.17 10.76
C ILE A 128 6.02 -0.66 11.02
N ILE A 129 5.39 0.18 10.20
CA ILE A 129 5.54 1.64 10.28
C ILE A 129 5.28 2.19 11.69
N PRO A 130 4.17 1.85 12.37
CA PRO A 130 3.91 2.38 13.71
C PRO A 130 4.92 1.85 14.75
N LEU A 131 5.43 0.63 14.56
CA LEU A 131 6.38 0.00 15.48
C LEU A 131 7.74 0.70 15.50
N VAL A 132 8.09 1.45 14.45
CA VAL A 132 9.29 2.31 14.44
C VAL A 132 9.30 3.29 15.63
N PHE A 133 8.13 3.69 16.12
CA PHE A 133 7.95 4.60 17.25
C PHE A 133 7.18 3.94 18.40
N HIS A 134 7.16 2.60 18.50
CA HIS A 134 6.45 1.84 19.55
C HIS A 134 4.95 2.13 19.66
N LEU A 135 4.28 2.47 18.53
CA LEU A 135 2.86 2.81 18.45
C LEU A 135 2.01 1.54 18.27
N TYR A 136 1.88 0.77 19.34
CA TYR A 136 1.30 -0.57 19.29
C TYR A 136 -0.20 -0.58 19.02
N TYR A 137 -0.97 0.40 19.50
CA TYR A 137 -2.42 0.48 19.26
C TYR A 137 -2.70 0.69 17.77
N THR A 138 -2.03 1.65 17.15
CA THR A 138 -2.14 1.89 15.71
C THR A 138 -1.71 0.65 14.91
N ALA A 139 -0.60 0.01 15.27
CA ALA A 139 -0.13 -1.20 14.60
C ALA A 139 -1.19 -2.31 14.62
N ILE A 140 -1.76 -2.63 15.77
CA ILE A 140 -2.73 -3.73 15.92
C ILE A 140 -4.03 -3.39 15.19
N ILE A 141 -4.63 -2.23 15.48
CA ILE A 141 -5.93 -1.85 14.95
C ILE A 141 -5.89 -1.78 13.41
N PHE A 142 -4.91 -1.08 12.86
CA PHE A 142 -4.84 -0.90 11.40
C PHE A 142 -4.39 -2.15 10.66
N THR A 143 -3.60 -3.02 11.26
CA THR A 143 -3.30 -4.33 10.67
C THR A 143 -4.57 -5.17 10.51
N VAL A 144 -5.44 -5.20 11.54
CA VAL A 144 -6.72 -5.92 11.45
C VAL A 144 -7.65 -5.29 10.41
N LEU A 145 -7.84 -3.98 10.45
CA LEU A 145 -8.69 -3.26 9.50
C LEU A 145 -8.20 -3.44 8.06
N ASN A 146 -6.90 -3.34 7.84
CA ASN A 146 -6.30 -3.54 6.53
C ASN A 146 -6.45 -4.98 6.04
N ALA A 147 -6.30 -5.98 6.91
CA ALA A 147 -6.52 -7.38 6.56
C ALA A 147 -7.96 -7.62 6.07
N ILE A 148 -8.97 -7.05 6.74
CA ILE A 148 -10.36 -7.13 6.32
C ILE A 148 -10.55 -6.49 4.94
N MET A 149 -10.01 -5.29 4.73
CA MET A 149 -10.11 -4.58 3.46
C MET A 149 -9.42 -5.34 2.32
N LEU A 150 -8.25 -5.92 2.58
CA LEU A 150 -7.53 -6.72 1.59
C LEU A 150 -8.26 -8.02 1.23
N MET A 151 -8.93 -8.67 2.17
CA MET A 151 -9.77 -9.84 1.86
C MET A 151 -10.89 -9.48 0.86
N VAL A 152 -11.54 -8.33 1.02
CA VAL A 152 -12.54 -7.84 0.07
C VAL A 152 -11.88 -7.61 -1.30
N ARG A 153 -10.76 -6.92 -1.32
CA ARG A 153 -10.05 -6.56 -2.55
C ARG A 153 -9.54 -7.79 -3.33
N ILE A 154 -8.95 -8.76 -2.62
CA ILE A 154 -8.45 -10.01 -3.22
C ILE A 154 -9.61 -10.81 -3.85
N LYS A 155 -10.77 -10.86 -3.20
CA LYS A 155 -11.96 -11.52 -3.76
C LYS A 155 -12.41 -10.90 -5.08
N VAL A 156 -12.43 -9.57 -5.15
CA VAL A 156 -12.79 -8.85 -6.39
C VAL A 156 -11.74 -9.10 -7.47
N GLU A 157 -10.45 -8.93 -7.16
CA GLU A 157 -9.38 -9.14 -8.13
C GLU A 157 -9.32 -10.58 -8.66
N ASN A 158 -9.54 -11.57 -7.78
CA ASN A 158 -9.59 -12.98 -8.22
C ASN A 158 -10.75 -13.27 -9.18
N LYS A 159 -11.92 -12.65 -9.00
CA LYS A 159 -13.04 -12.78 -9.95
C LYS A 159 -12.68 -12.18 -11.31
N VAL A 160 -12.06 -11.00 -11.32
CA VAL A 160 -11.63 -10.31 -12.54
C VAL A 160 -10.67 -11.17 -13.39
N TRP A 161 -9.79 -11.94 -12.75
CA TRP A 161 -8.82 -12.79 -13.45
C TRP A 161 -9.33 -14.21 -13.75
N ALA A 162 -10.51 -14.60 -13.23
CA ALA A 162 -11.14 -15.87 -13.54
C ALA A 162 -12.04 -15.83 -14.79
N GLU A 163 -12.49 -14.63 -15.16
CA GLU A 163 -13.26 -14.34 -16.40
C GLU A 163 -12.31 -14.18 -17.59
#